data_3764cd706088bf74d2d796767a66384d
#
_entry.id   3764cd706088bf74d2d796767a66384d
#
_cell.length_a   1.000
_cell.length_b   1.000
_cell.length_c   1.000
_cell.angle_alpha   90.00
_cell.angle_beta   90.00
_cell.angle_gamma   90.00
#
_symmetry.space_group_name_H-M   'P 1'
#
loop_
_entity.id
_entity.type
_entity.pdbx_description
1 polymer ?
#
loop_
_entity_poly.entity_id
_entity_poly.type
_entity_poly.pdbx_seq_one_letter_code
_entity_poly.pdbx_strand_id
1 'polypeptide(L)'
;MNKVKQCEQLVKSIYDQFDASHDYQHIERVMMNAKTILETEPTANGELVQLAVLLHDVSDPKYTTGKENESTILNQLDLKHDEIQKIQEIIASVSFRGGNELEAKSIEAKIVRDADRLDAIGAVGIARTFAF
;
A
#
# COMPACT_ATOMS: atom_id res chain seq x y z
N MET A 1 -17.03 11.34 -4.89
CA MET A 1 -15.95 10.35 -5.11
C MET A 1 -15.50 9.82 -3.76
N ASN A 2 -15.32 8.50 -3.64
CA ASN A 2 -14.87 7.97 -2.37
C ASN A 2 -13.38 8.23 -2.14
N LYS A 3 -12.96 8.12 -0.90
CA LYS A 3 -11.56 8.44 -0.50
C LYS A 3 -10.54 7.55 -1.17
N VAL A 4 -10.86 6.27 -1.38
CA VAL A 4 -9.96 5.32 -2.04
C VAL A 4 -9.72 5.73 -3.48
N LYS A 5 -10.76 6.06 -4.24
CA LYS A 5 -10.61 6.51 -5.63
C LYS A 5 -9.85 7.81 -5.72
N GLN A 6 -10.11 8.74 -4.81
CA GLN A 6 -9.39 10.00 -4.76
C GLN A 6 -7.90 9.75 -4.50
N CYS A 7 -7.58 8.86 -3.58
CA CYS A 7 -6.21 8.46 -3.28
C CYS A 7 -5.55 7.81 -4.48
N GLU A 8 -6.25 6.92 -5.18
CA GLU A 8 -5.74 6.29 -6.41
C GLU A 8 -5.31 7.31 -7.44
N GLN A 9 -6.12 8.32 -7.67
CA GLN A 9 -5.81 9.37 -8.64
C GLN A 9 -4.57 10.16 -8.23
N LEU A 10 -4.46 10.51 -6.95
CA LEU A 10 -3.31 11.26 -6.44
C LEU A 10 -2.02 10.44 -6.52
N VAL A 11 -2.09 9.18 -6.13
CA VAL A 11 -0.93 8.27 -6.18
C VAL A 11 -0.50 8.03 -7.62
N LYS A 12 -1.45 7.74 -8.49
CA LYS A 12 -1.15 7.51 -9.92
C LYS A 12 -0.48 8.71 -10.55
N SER A 13 -0.91 9.92 -10.20
CA SER A 13 -0.29 11.14 -10.68
C SER A 13 1.19 11.23 -10.30
N ILE A 14 1.54 10.79 -9.09
CA ILE A 14 2.93 10.77 -8.64
C ILE A 14 3.74 9.77 -9.46
N TYR A 15 3.24 8.55 -9.64
CA TYR A 15 3.93 7.55 -10.43
C TYR A 15 4.12 7.98 -11.88
N ASP A 16 3.13 8.66 -12.46
CA ASP A 16 3.21 9.18 -13.82
C ASP A 16 4.30 10.25 -13.94
N GLN A 17 4.47 11.10 -12.93
CA GLN A 17 5.54 12.12 -12.92
C GLN A 17 6.94 11.50 -13.01
N PHE A 18 7.12 10.31 -12.45
CA PHE A 18 8.40 9.63 -12.39
C PHE A 18 8.52 8.52 -13.45
N ASP A 19 7.59 8.45 -14.39
CA ASP A 19 7.54 7.40 -15.41
C ASP A 19 7.64 6.00 -14.79
N ALA A 20 6.91 5.80 -13.72
CA ALA A 20 6.99 4.60 -12.89
C ALA A 20 5.73 3.73 -13.02
N SER A 21 5.24 3.54 -14.24
CA SER A 21 4.03 2.76 -14.49
C SER A 21 4.16 1.30 -14.03
N HIS A 22 5.36 0.72 -14.11
CA HIS A 22 5.59 -0.65 -13.63
C HIS A 22 5.42 -0.76 -12.12
N ASP A 23 5.85 0.26 -11.38
CA ASP A 23 5.68 0.30 -9.93
C ASP A 23 4.19 0.41 -9.57
N TYR A 24 3.43 1.18 -10.35
CA TYR A 24 2.00 1.29 -10.12
C TYR A 24 1.27 -0.04 -10.42
N GLN A 25 1.72 -0.80 -11.41
CA GLN A 25 1.18 -2.13 -11.67
C GLN A 25 1.34 -3.07 -10.47
N HIS A 26 2.47 -2.96 -9.77
CA HIS A 26 2.67 -3.69 -8.52
C HIS A 26 1.60 -3.31 -7.49
N ILE A 27 1.33 -2.03 -7.33
CA ILE A 27 0.30 -1.55 -6.41
C ILE A 27 -1.07 -2.10 -6.78
N GLU A 28 -1.40 -2.15 -8.07
CA GLU A 28 -2.67 -2.71 -8.53
C GLU A 28 -2.80 -4.19 -8.17
N ARG A 29 -1.72 -4.97 -8.33
CA ARG A 29 -1.72 -6.39 -7.95
C ARG A 29 -1.87 -6.57 -6.45
N VAL A 30 -1.15 -5.78 -5.66
CA VAL A 30 -1.25 -5.82 -4.20
C VAL A 30 -2.68 -5.46 -3.77
N MET A 31 -3.30 -4.48 -4.41
CA MET A 31 -4.68 -4.10 -4.13
C MET A 31 -5.64 -5.26 -4.38
N MET A 32 -5.48 -5.99 -5.48
CA MET A 32 -6.32 -7.17 -5.76
C MET A 32 -6.14 -8.24 -4.69
N ASN A 33 -4.89 -8.49 -4.27
CA ASN A 33 -4.60 -9.45 -3.21
C ASN A 33 -5.27 -9.02 -1.89
N ALA A 34 -5.18 -7.74 -1.56
CA ALA A 34 -5.79 -7.21 -0.34
C ALA A 34 -7.30 -7.37 -0.35
N LYS A 35 -7.95 -7.08 -1.47
CA LYS A 35 -9.41 -7.23 -1.60
C LYS A 35 -9.83 -8.69 -1.43
N THR A 36 -9.06 -9.62 -1.98
CA THR A 36 -9.32 -11.05 -1.81
C THR A 36 -9.24 -11.46 -0.36
N ILE A 37 -8.20 -11.01 0.35
CA ILE A 37 -8.04 -11.33 1.78
C ILE A 37 -9.18 -10.70 2.59
N LEU A 38 -9.59 -9.47 2.25
CA LEU A 38 -10.67 -8.77 2.95
C LEU A 38 -11.99 -9.53 2.89
N GLU A 39 -12.22 -10.31 1.84
CA GLU A 39 -13.42 -11.15 1.73
C GLU A 39 -13.51 -12.18 2.85
N THR A 40 -12.36 -12.61 3.40
CA THR A 40 -12.30 -13.59 4.48
C THR A 40 -12.13 -12.96 5.85
N GLU A 41 -12.01 -11.63 5.93
CA GLU A 41 -11.75 -10.91 7.18
C GLU A 41 -12.76 -9.77 7.37
N PRO A 42 -14.01 -10.09 7.70
CA PRO A 42 -15.07 -9.08 7.76
C PRO A 42 -14.90 -8.04 8.88
N THR A 43 -14.05 -8.32 9.87
CA THR A 43 -13.78 -7.38 10.96
C THR A 43 -12.78 -6.29 10.60
N ALA A 44 -12.04 -6.46 9.50
CA ALA A 44 -11.05 -5.49 9.06
C ALA A 44 -11.70 -4.28 8.40
N ASN A 45 -11.09 -3.11 8.60
CA ASN A 45 -11.52 -1.88 7.93
C ASN A 45 -10.94 -1.85 6.52
N GLY A 46 -11.76 -2.18 5.53
CA GLY A 46 -11.33 -2.27 4.12
C GLY A 46 -10.82 -0.95 3.56
N GLU A 47 -11.41 0.17 3.97
CA GLU A 47 -10.95 1.49 3.52
C GLU A 47 -9.53 1.77 3.98
N LEU A 48 -9.22 1.51 5.26
CA LEU A 48 -7.86 1.71 5.79
C LEU A 48 -6.85 0.82 5.08
N VAL A 49 -7.20 -0.44 4.82
CA VAL A 49 -6.34 -1.38 4.10
C VAL A 49 -6.02 -0.85 2.70
N GLN A 50 -7.04 -0.44 1.96
CA GLN A 50 -6.87 0.04 0.60
C GLN A 50 -6.05 1.32 0.53
N LEU A 51 -6.28 2.26 1.44
CA LEU A 51 -5.50 3.49 1.51
C LEU A 51 -4.03 3.19 1.84
N ALA A 52 -3.78 2.29 2.77
CA ALA A 52 -2.43 1.91 3.13
C ALA A 52 -1.69 1.22 1.97
N VAL A 53 -2.38 0.35 1.22
CA VAL A 53 -1.81 -0.28 0.02
C VAL A 53 -1.37 0.77 -0.98
N LEU A 54 -2.23 1.76 -1.24
CA LEU A 54 -1.92 2.80 -2.21
C LEU A 54 -0.74 3.68 -1.78
N LEU A 55 -0.57 3.89 -0.48
CA LEU A 55 0.39 4.86 0.03
C LEU A 55 1.71 4.26 0.48
N HIS A 56 1.80 2.93 0.68
CA HIS A 56 2.98 2.37 1.33
C HIS A 56 4.27 2.52 0.53
N ASP A 57 4.21 2.48 -0.80
CA ASP A 57 5.40 2.64 -1.65
C ASP A 57 5.66 4.09 -2.05
N VAL A 58 4.63 4.93 -2.06
CA VAL A 58 4.81 6.34 -2.42
C VAL A 58 5.64 7.10 -1.39
N SER A 59 5.79 6.53 -0.21
CA SER A 59 6.66 7.06 0.84
C SER A 59 8.15 6.76 0.62
N ASP A 60 8.48 6.00 -0.42
CA ASP A 60 9.88 5.69 -0.75
C ASP A 60 10.61 6.97 -1.20
N PRO A 61 11.84 7.22 -0.70
CA PRO A 61 12.61 8.42 -1.09
C PRO A 61 12.84 8.60 -2.58
N LYS A 62 12.75 7.53 -3.38
CA LYS A 62 12.87 7.66 -4.84
C LYS A 62 11.79 8.53 -5.47
N TYR A 63 10.70 8.77 -4.74
CA TYR A 63 9.63 9.68 -5.18
C TYR A 63 9.75 11.01 -4.42
N THR A 64 10.78 11.76 -4.72
CA THR A 64 11.05 13.07 -4.14
C THR A 64 11.25 12.98 -2.62
N THR A 65 10.36 13.56 -1.83
CA THR A 65 10.48 13.65 -0.39
C THR A 65 9.74 12.55 0.37
N GLY A 66 9.29 11.52 -0.32
CA GLY A 66 8.63 10.35 0.28
C GLY A 66 7.54 10.66 1.31
N LYS A 67 7.94 10.98 2.54
CA LYS A 67 6.99 11.28 3.61
C LYS A 67 6.08 12.46 3.31
N GLU A 68 6.55 13.45 2.56
CA GLU A 68 5.71 14.57 2.18
C GLU A 68 4.61 14.14 1.23
N ASN A 69 4.89 13.19 0.32
CA ASN A 69 3.87 12.64 -0.55
C ASN A 69 2.75 12.00 0.25
N GLU A 70 3.13 11.16 1.23
CA GLU A 70 2.17 10.49 2.10
C GLU A 70 1.33 11.50 2.88
N SER A 71 1.99 12.43 3.57
CA SER A 71 1.31 13.42 4.39
C SER A 71 0.43 14.35 3.55
N THR A 72 0.93 14.77 2.40
CA THR A 72 0.18 15.64 1.50
C THR A 72 -1.10 14.97 1.02
N ILE A 73 -1.02 13.72 0.62
CA ILE A 73 -2.19 12.97 0.17
C ILE A 73 -3.17 12.75 1.31
N LEU A 74 -2.69 12.34 2.47
CA LEU A 74 -3.56 12.10 3.62
C LEU A 74 -4.31 13.37 4.04
N ASN A 75 -3.65 14.53 3.98
CA ASN A 75 -4.29 15.79 4.30
C ASN A 75 -5.35 16.20 3.29
N GLN A 76 -5.25 15.75 2.04
CA GLN A 76 -6.23 16.06 1.00
C GLN A 76 -7.46 15.15 1.04
N LEU A 77 -7.40 14.01 1.75
CA LEU A 77 -8.46 13.01 1.72
C LEU A 77 -9.57 13.25 2.74
N ASP A 78 -9.53 14.33 3.50
CA ASP A 78 -10.54 14.66 4.52
C ASP A 78 -10.76 13.50 5.51
N LEU A 79 -9.67 12.94 5.99
CA LEU A 79 -9.68 11.86 6.96
C LEU A 79 -9.64 12.41 8.39
N LYS A 80 -10.20 11.66 9.33
CA LYS A 80 -10.07 11.98 10.74
C LYS A 80 -8.65 11.74 11.21
N HIS A 81 -8.23 12.44 12.24
CA HIS A 81 -6.86 12.35 12.75
C HIS A 81 -6.49 10.91 13.15
N ASP A 82 -7.39 10.19 13.79
CA ASP A 82 -7.15 8.80 14.19
C ASP A 82 -7.04 7.87 12.99
N GLU A 83 -7.78 8.13 11.91
CA GLU A 83 -7.67 7.36 10.67
C GLU A 83 -6.30 7.57 10.02
N ILE A 84 -5.84 8.81 9.97
CA ILE A 84 -4.51 9.13 9.43
C ILE A 84 -3.44 8.41 10.25
N GLN A 85 -3.54 8.45 11.58
CA GLN A 85 -2.58 7.80 12.45
C GLN A 85 -2.55 6.29 12.21
N LYS A 86 -3.70 5.66 12.08
CA LYS A 86 -3.78 4.21 11.81
C LYS A 86 -3.15 3.85 10.47
N ILE A 87 -3.40 4.64 9.44
CA ILE A 87 -2.81 4.41 8.12
C ILE A 87 -1.29 4.52 8.21
N GLN A 88 -0.77 5.53 8.89
CA GLN A 88 0.66 5.71 9.06
C GLN A 88 1.29 4.55 9.84
N GLU A 89 0.62 4.04 10.86
CA GLU A 89 1.08 2.86 11.61
C GLU A 89 1.14 1.62 10.72
N ILE A 90 0.13 1.41 9.88
CA ILE A 90 0.12 0.29 8.94
C ILE A 90 1.29 0.40 7.97
N ILE A 91 1.49 1.57 7.38
CA ILE A 91 2.59 1.80 6.44
C ILE A 91 3.94 1.53 7.11
N ALA A 92 4.13 2.01 8.33
CA ALA A 92 5.38 1.80 9.07
C ALA A 92 5.64 0.32 9.33
N SER A 93 4.59 -0.46 9.58
CA SER A 93 4.71 -1.90 9.89
C SER A 93 5.06 -2.75 8.67
N VAL A 94 4.77 -2.27 7.46
CA VAL A 94 5.05 -3.02 6.22
C VAL A 94 6.27 -2.49 5.47
N SER A 95 6.83 -1.39 5.91
CA SER A 95 8.01 -0.77 5.28
C SER A 95 9.29 -1.40 5.83
N PHE A 96 10.20 -1.78 4.94
CA PHE A 96 11.47 -2.41 5.33
C PHE A 96 12.59 -1.41 5.61
N ARG A 97 12.27 -0.17 5.85
CA ARG A 97 13.29 0.85 6.07
C ARG A 97 14.02 0.65 7.38
N GLY A 98 15.34 0.59 7.32
CA GLY A 98 16.20 0.52 8.49
C GLY A 98 16.37 -0.86 9.09
N GLY A 99 15.84 -1.89 8.48
CA GLY A 99 16.04 -3.27 8.95
C GLY A 99 15.30 -3.65 10.22
N ASN A 100 14.51 -2.76 10.77
CA ASN A 100 13.69 -3.04 11.94
C ASN A 100 12.24 -3.22 11.49
N GLU A 101 11.83 -4.47 11.38
CA GLU A 101 10.44 -4.77 11.10
C GLU A 101 9.63 -4.46 12.36
N LEU A 102 8.77 -3.44 12.26
CA LEU A 102 7.74 -3.27 13.27
C LEU A 102 6.74 -4.40 13.07
N GLU A 103 6.44 -5.10 14.16
CA GLU A 103 5.47 -6.17 14.10
C GLU A 103 4.10 -5.63 13.68
N ALA A 104 3.44 -6.32 12.75
CA ALA A 104 2.10 -5.95 12.32
C ALA A 104 1.12 -6.18 13.48
N LYS A 105 0.65 -5.09 14.11
CA LYS A 105 -0.17 -5.16 15.32
C LYS A 105 -1.65 -5.27 15.04
N SER A 106 -2.12 -4.72 13.93
CA SER A 106 -3.54 -4.74 13.60
C SER A 106 -3.82 -5.75 12.49
N ILE A 107 -5.09 -6.16 12.39
CA ILE A 107 -5.51 -7.04 11.30
C ILE A 107 -5.32 -6.36 9.95
N GLU A 108 -5.56 -5.04 9.86
CA GLU A 108 -5.34 -4.27 8.65
C GLU A 108 -3.86 -4.29 8.23
N ALA A 109 -2.95 -4.12 9.19
CA ALA A 109 -1.51 -4.18 8.90
C ALA A 109 -1.09 -5.56 8.41
N LYS A 110 -1.63 -6.62 9.00
CA LYS A 110 -1.35 -8.00 8.56
C LYS A 110 -1.84 -8.24 7.14
N ILE A 111 -3.00 -7.72 6.79
CA ILE A 111 -3.57 -7.87 5.45
C ILE A 111 -2.69 -7.17 4.43
N VAL A 112 -2.28 -5.93 4.68
CA VAL A 112 -1.41 -5.19 3.76
C VAL A 112 -0.08 -5.91 3.58
N ARG A 113 0.53 -6.37 4.66
CA ARG A 113 1.80 -7.10 4.62
C ARG A 113 1.67 -8.39 3.78
N ASP A 114 0.62 -9.15 4.04
CA ASP A 114 0.42 -10.44 3.35
C ASP A 114 0.10 -10.21 1.88
N ALA A 115 -0.69 -9.20 1.55
CA ALA A 115 -1.00 -8.85 0.16
C ALA A 115 0.26 -8.49 -0.62
N ASP A 116 1.17 -7.73 0.00
CA ASP A 116 2.43 -7.34 -0.61
C ASP A 116 3.34 -8.56 -0.82
N ARG A 117 3.43 -9.43 0.19
CA ARG A 117 4.24 -10.66 0.12
C ARG A 117 3.72 -11.63 -0.93
N LEU A 118 2.41 -11.72 -1.10
CA LEU A 118 1.81 -12.59 -2.12
C LEU A 118 2.22 -12.19 -3.53
N ASP A 119 2.35 -10.90 -3.81
CA ASP A 119 2.80 -10.45 -5.12
C ASP A 119 4.26 -10.90 -5.38
N ALA A 120 5.12 -10.79 -4.39
CA ALA A 120 6.51 -11.24 -4.51
C ALA A 120 6.59 -12.75 -4.73
N ILE A 121 5.79 -13.54 -4.01
CA ILE A 121 5.75 -15.00 -4.16
C ILE A 121 5.23 -15.37 -5.54
N GLY A 122 4.19 -14.70 -6.01
CA GLY A 122 3.62 -14.93 -7.34
C GLY A 122 4.63 -14.69 -8.44
N ALA A 123 5.42 -13.63 -8.35
CA ALA A 123 6.45 -13.31 -9.32
C ALA A 123 7.54 -14.40 -9.36
N VAL A 124 7.98 -14.89 -8.20
CA VAL A 124 8.96 -15.97 -8.10
C VAL A 124 8.39 -17.26 -8.69
N GLY A 125 7.13 -17.57 -8.39
CA GLY A 125 6.46 -18.76 -8.93
C GLY A 125 6.36 -18.73 -10.44
N ILE A 126 6.02 -17.59 -11.02
CA ILE A 126 5.95 -17.41 -12.47
C ILE A 126 7.33 -17.57 -13.09
N ALA A 127 8.37 -16.99 -12.50
CA ALA A 127 9.73 -17.11 -12.99
C ALA A 127 10.18 -18.56 -13.01
N ARG A 128 9.87 -19.33 -11.99
CA ARG A 128 10.19 -20.77 -11.94
C ARG A 128 9.47 -21.55 -13.03
N THR A 129 8.22 -21.20 -13.30
CA THR A 129 7.44 -21.86 -14.34
C THR A 129 8.08 -21.66 -15.71
N PHE A 130 8.60 -20.48 -15.99
CA PHE A 130 9.24 -20.16 -17.26
C PHE A 130 10.70 -20.61 -17.35
N ALA A 131 11.29 -21.07 -16.26
CA ALA A 131 12.67 -21.53 -16.25
C ALA A 131 12.83 -22.96 -16.78
N PHE A 132 11.77 -23.61 -17.13
CA PHE A 132 11.79 -24.93 -17.76
C PHE A 132 11.83 -24.81 -19.26
#